data_3e6175aad5cf0dbe099e44e55bd5be06
#
_entry.id   3e6175aad5cf0dbe099e44e55bd5be06
#
_cell.length_a   1.000
_cell.length_b   1.000
_cell.length_c   1.000
_cell.angle_alpha   90.00
_cell.angle_beta   90.00
_cell.angle_gamma   90.00
#
_symmetry.space_group_name_H-M   'P 1'
#
loop_
_entity.id
_entity.type
_entity.pdbx_description
1 polymer ?
#
loop_
_entity_poly.entity_id
_entity_poly.type
_entity_poly.pdbx_seq_one_letter_code
_entity_poly.pdbx_strand_id
1 'polypeptide(L)'
;VLPDLDDLLSDAHVVALPMRVRFRGITVREALVLRGPAGWTEFSPFVEYDDAEAAAWLRAAVDFGWATHEPAADSVPVNATVPAIAPDGVADLLARYPGCTTAKVKVAEPGTTIDDDVARVAEVRRVLGPSAAVRVDANGLWSVDSAAEALERLAPFDLQYAEQPCRTVPELAELRQRIAGLGVPIAADESVRKASDPLAVARAGAADVLVVKAQPLGGITAARAVVADAGLPCVVSSALDTSVGLGMGAFLAAEAMSPGYAAGLGTAAMFTSDVSAAALLPVDGRVPVRRVEVDRDLLERNAASPERAAWWLARLERVHALLAG
;
A
#
# COMPACT_ATOMS: atom_id res chain seq x y z
N VAL A 1 -3.29 -7.59 23.86
CA VAL A 1 -3.85 -8.95 24.16
C VAL A 1 -4.60 -9.38 22.89
N LEU A 2 -4.43 -10.64 22.46
CA LEU A 2 -5.19 -11.22 21.37
C LEU A 2 -6.63 -11.46 21.85
N PRO A 3 -7.67 -10.96 21.14
CA PRO A 3 -9.07 -11.27 21.46
C PRO A 3 -9.37 -12.76 21.26
N ASP A 4 -10.44 -13.26 21.91
CA ASP A 4 -10.92 -14.60 21.63
C ASP A 4 -11.43 -14.71 20.18
N LEU A 5 -11.38 -15.91 19.61
CA LEU A 5 -11.81 -16.14 18.23
C LEU A 5 -13.28 -15.76 18.02
N ASP A 6 -14.13 -16.07 19.00
CA ASP A 6 -15.56 -15.73 18.95
C ASP A 6 -15.81 -14.22 18.88
N ASP A 7 -14.97 -13.42 19.57
CA ASP A 7 -15.02 -11.95 19.49
C ASP A 7 -14.68 -11.46 18.08
N LEU A 8 -13.65 -12.04 17.45
CA LEU A 8 -13.27 -11.72 16.07
C LEU A 8 -14.34 -12.11 15.06
N LEU A 9 -15.04 -13.21 15.29
CA LEU A 9 -16.07 -13.72 14.38
C LEU A 9 -17.45 -13.08 14.59
N SER A 10 -17.70 -12.41 15.71
CA SER A 10 -19.02 -11.91 16.11
C SER A 10 -19.69 -10.97 15.11
N ASP A 11 -18.90 -10.14 14.40
CA ASP A 11 -19.36 -9.23 13.34
C ASP A 11 -18.30 -9.20 12.21
N ALA A 12 -18.08 -10.37 11.60
CA ALA A 12 -17.10 -10.61 10.55
C ALA A 12 -17.76 -10.73 9.18
N HIS A 13 -17.28 -9.95 8.19
CA HIS A 13 -17.84 -9.91 6.84
C HIS A 13 -16.74 -10.07 5.80
N VAL A 14 -16.89 -11.06 4.94
CA VAL A 14 -15.97 -11.27 3.80
C VAL A 14 -16.51 -10.57 2.57
N VAL A 15 -15.75 -9.65 2.02
CA VAL A 15 -16.13 -8.88 0.83
C VAL A 15 -15.20 -9.17 -0.34
N ALA A 16 -15.71 -8.98 -1.55
CA ALA A 16 -15.00 -9.12 -2.82
C ALA A 16 -15.26 -7.88 -3.68
N LEU A 17 -14.31 -6.93 -3.64
CA LEU A 17 -14.46 -5.63 -4.29
C LEU A 17 -13.92 -5.69 -5.73
N PRO A 18 -14.76 -5.44 -6.76
CA PRO A 18 -14.30 -5.39 -8.14
C PRO A 18 -13.43 -4.15 -8.37
N MET A 19 -12.36 -4.33 -9.13
CA MET A 19 -11.43 -3.27 -9.50
C MET A 19 -11.75 -2.69 -10.88
N ARG A 20 -11.52 -1.40 -11.09
CA ARG A 20 -11.71 -0.71 -12.38
C ARG A 20 -10.67 -1.11 -13.41
N VAL A 21 -9.48 -1.45 -12.96
CA VAL A 21 -8.36 -1.87 -13.78
C VAL A 21 -7.62 -3.02 -13.09
N ARG A 22 -6.99 -3.88 -13.85
CA ARG A 22 -6.13 -4.93 -13.31
C ARG A 22 -4.94 -4.30 -12.60
N PHE A 23 -4.64 -4.75 -11.37
CA PHE A 23 -3.52 -4.28 -10.59
C PHE A 23 -2.92 -5.43 -9.79
N ARG A 24 -1.58 -5.59 -9.79
CA ARG A 24 -0.91 -6.75 -9.20
C ARG A 24 -1.48 -8.11 -9.65
N GLY A 25 -1.93 -8.19 -10.90
CA GLY A 25 -2.49 -9.42 -11.45
C GLY A 25 -3.93 -9.74 -11.05
N ILE A 26 -4.58 -8.97 -10.16
CA ILE A 26 -5.96 -9.19 -9.71
C ILE A 26 -6.94 -8.17 -10.31
N THR A 27 -8.20 -8.55 -10.42
CA THR A 27 -9.33 -7.72 -10.83
C THR A 27 -10.42 -7.65 -9.77
N VAL A 28 -10.28 -8.44 -8.70
CA VAL A 28 -11.15 -8.44 -7.52
C VAL A 28 -10.26 -8.49 -6.28
N ARG A 29 -10.53 -7.63 -5.32
CA ARG A 29 -9.87 -7.61 -4.02
C ARG A 29 -10.79 -8.17 -2.95
N GLU A 30 -10.38 -9.26 -2.32
CA GLU A 30 -11.09 -9.84 -1.19
C GLU A 30 -10.51 -9.29 0.12
N ALA A 31 -11.37 -9.05 1.09
CA ALA A 31 -11.01 -8.62 2.44
C ALA A 31 -11.98 -9.17 3.47
N LEU A 32 -11.50 -9.41 4.67
CA LEU A 32 -12.32 -9.71 5.84
C LEU A 32 -12.39 -8.45 6.72
N VAL A 33 -13.58 -7.89 6.84
CA VAL A 33 -13.89 -6.72 7.67
C VAL A 33 -14.43 -7.21 9.01
N LEU A 34 -13.85 -6.74 10.10
CA LEU A 34 -14.14 -7.15 11.47
C LEU A 34 -14.56 -5.94 12.31
N ARG A 35 -15.33 -6.16 13.35
CA ARG A 35 -15.70 -5.11 14.28
C ARG A 35 -15.14 -5.40 15.68
N GLY A 36 -14.25 -4.53 16.14
CA GLY A 36 -13.77 -4.51 17.51
C GLY A 36 -14.44 -3.41 18.34
N PRO A 37 -14.14 -3.34 19.65
CA PRO A 37 -14.68 -2.31 20.54
C PRO A 37 -14.24 -0.88 20.18
N ALA A 38 -13.10 -0.71 19.51
CA ALA A 38 -12.63 0.58 19.03
C ALA A 38 -13.19 0.96 17.64
N GLY A 39 -13.90 0.06 16.96
CA GLY A 39 -14.51 0.29 15.65
C GLY A 39 -14.15 -0.78 14.62
N TRP A 40 -14.49 -0.50 13.37
CA TRP A 40 -14.20 -1.39 12.25
C TRP A 40 -12.72 -1.48 11.96
N THR A 41 -12.28 -2.69 11.60
CA THR A 41 -10.91 -3.02 11.19
C THR A 41 -10.90 -4.02 10.05
N GLU A 42 -9.74 -4.28 9.46
CA GLU A 42 -9.60 -5.11 8.28
C GLU A 42 -8.47 -6.14 8.44
N PHE A 43 -8.76 -7.38 8.05
CA PHE A 43 -7.80 -8.45 7.85
C PHE A 43 -7.83 -8.87 6.38
N SER A 44 -6.84 -8.44 5.59
CA SER A 44 -6.86 -8.66 4.15
C SER A 44 -5.49 -9.03 3.54
N PRO A 45 -4.77 -10.01 4.11
CA PRO A 45 -3.55 -10.51 3.48
C PRO A 45 -3.86 -11.03 2.07
N PHE A 46 -2.93 -10.85 1.12
CA PHE A 46 -3.13 -11.40 -0.21
C PHE A 46 -3.28 -12.93 -0.14
N VAL A 47 -4.04 -13.48 -1.08
CA VAL A 47 -4.41 -14.92 -1.05
C VAL A 47 -3.21 -15.85 -1.25
N GLU A 48 -2.15 -15.36 -1.91
CA GLU A 48 -0.90 -16.07 -2.13
C GLU A 48 0.04 -16.11 -0.91
N TYR A 49 -0.24 -15.32 0.13
CA TYR A 49 0.56 -15.32 1.36
C TYR A 49 0.16 -16.49 2.25
N ASP A 50 1.13 -17.11 2.88
CA ASP A 50 0.88 -18.18 3.85
C ASP A 50 0.32 -17.63 5.18
N ASP A 51 -0.08 -18.54 6.07
CA ASP A 51 -0.68 -18.16 7.34
C ASP A 51 0.35 -17.50 8.30
N ALA A 52 1.63 -17.79 8.17
CA ALA A 52 2.69 -17.15 8.95
C ALA A 52 2.87 -15.66 8.54
N GLU A 53 2.89 -15.37 7.23
CA GLU A 53 2.91 -14.00 6.73
C GLU A 53 1.60 -13.26 7.08
N ALA A 54 0.45 -13.94 7.01
CA ALA A 54 -0.85 -13.39 7.37
C ALA A 54 -0.99 -13.05 8.87
N ALA A 55 -0.18 -13.65 9.74
CA ALA A 55 -0.23 -13.39 11.18
C ALA A 55 0.05 -11.92 11.54
N ALA A 56 0.93 -11.23 10.81
CA ALA A 56 1.16 -9.80 10.99
C ALA A 56 -0.11 -8.98 10.68
N TRP A 57 -0.86 -9.37 9.65
CA TRP A 57 -2.09 -8.70 9.24
C TRP A 57 -3.20 -8.85 10.28
N LEU A 58 -3.29 -10.02 10.94
CA LEU A 58 -4.24 -10.20 12.04
C LEU A 58 -3.83 -9.37 13.27
N ARG A 59 -2.53 -9.30 13.60
CA ARG A 59 -2.06 -8.38 14.64
C ARG A 59 -2.45 -6.94 14.33
N ALA A 60 -2.35 -6.51 13.08
CA ALA A 60 -2.75 -5.16 12.65
C ALA A 60 -4.26 -4.94 12.81
N ALA A 61 -5.08 -5.92 12.43
CA ALA A 61 -6.52 -5.85 12.61
C ALA A 61 -6.88 -5.73 14.10
N VAL A 62 -6.20 -6.49 14.97
CA VAL A 62 -6.38 -6.40 16.44
C VAL A 62 -5.89 -5.05 16.97
N ASP A 63 -4.70 -4.58 16.57
CA ASP A 63 -4.18 -3.26 16.98
C ASP A 63 -5.17 -2.14 16.66
N PHE A 64 -5.77 -2.14 15.45
CA PHE A 64 -6.70 -1.08 15.07
C PHE A 64 -8.11 -1.28 15.60
N GLY A 65 -8.63 -2.51 15.72
CA GLY A 65 -10.00 -2.80 16.16
C GLY A 65 -10.16 -2.83 17.70
N TRP A 66 -9.09 -3.14 18.44
CA TRP A 66 -9.15 -3.34 19.90
C TRP A 66 -8.34 -2.34 20.71
N ALA A 67 -7.54 -1.49 20.06
CA ALA A 67 -6.87 -0.38 20.73
C ALA A 67 -7.36 0.97 20.22
N THR A 68 -7.30 1.98 21.11
CA THR A 68 -7.64 3.36 20.76
C THR A 68 -6.42 4.02 20.11
N HIS A 69 -6.62 4.60 18.94
CA HIS A 69 -5.66 5.45 18.26
C HIS A 69 -6.30 6.83 18.06
N GLU A 70 -5.61 7.87 18.46
CA GLU A 70 -6.06 9.26 18.27
C GLU A 70 -5.46 9.81 16.96
N PRO A 71 -6.23 10.55 16.14
CA PRO A 71 -5.70 11.11 14.91
C PRO A 71 -4.70 12.24 15.21
N ALA A 72 -3.48 12.14 14.70
CA ALA A 72 -2.45 13.17 14.86
C ALA A 72 -2.61 14.35 13.88
N ALA A 73 -3.51 14.24 12.90
CA ALA A 73 -3.88 15.30 11.96
C ALA A 73 -5.28 15.05 11.42
N ASP A 74 -5.95 16.08 10.89
CA ASP A 74 -7.27 15.96 10.28
C ASP A 74 -7.26 15.22 8.95
N SER A 75 -6.16 15.33 8.19
CA SER A 75 -6.00 14.71 6.87
C SER A 75 -4.53 14.56 6.50
N VAL A 76 -4.24 13.64 5.57
CA VAL A 76 -2.90 13.44 5.02
C VAL A 76 -2.89 13.57 3.50
N PRO A 77 -1.81 14.11 2.89
CA PRO A 77 -1.67 14.16 1.45
C PRO A 77 -1.51 12.74 0.87
N VAL A 78 -2.11 12.50 -0.31
CA VAL A 78 -2.04 11.21 -0.99
C VAL A 78 -1.59 11.33 -2.43
N ASN A 79 -0.98 10.28 -2.97
CA ASN A 79 -0.63 10.20 -4.37
C ASN A 79 -1.73 9.52 -5.21
N ALA A 80 -1.79 9.91 -6.48
CA ALA A 80 -2.46 9.13 -7.50
C ALA A 80 -1.67 7.84 -7.77
N THR A 81 -2.38 6.73 -8.01
CA THR A 81 -1.77 5.45 -8.40
C THR A 81 -2.05 5.17 -9.86
N VAL A 82 -1.00 5.05 -10.66
CA VAL A 82 -1.07 4.80 -12.11
C VAL A 82 -0.62 3.37 -12.39
N PRO A 83 -1.54 2.45 -12.70
CA PRO A 83 -1.22 1.08 -13.12
C PRO A 83 -0.46 1.04 -14.45
N ALA A 84 -0.07 -0.15 -14.89
CA ALA A 84 0.56 -0.36 -16.20
C ALA A 84 -0.47 -0.25 -17.34
N ILE A 85 -0.98 0.94 -17.56
CA ILE A 85 -1.90 1.31 -18.65
C ILE A 85 -1.15 1.99 -19.79
N ALA A 86 -1.77 2.05 -20.97
CA ALA A 86 -1.25 2.83 -22.09
C ALA A 86 -1.23 4.34 -21.77
N PRO A 87 -0.29 5.11 -22.35
CA PRO A 87 -0.16 6.54 -22.05
C PRO A 87 -1.42 7.37 -22.30
N ASP A 88 -2.22 7.03 -23.30
CA ASP A 88 -3.46 7.72 -23.64
C ASP A 88 -4.55 7.63 -22.55
N GLY A 89 -4.50 6.59 -21.71
CA GLY A 89 -5.40 6.45 -20.56
C GLY A 89 -4.98 7.20 -19.29
N VAL A 90 -3.79 7.78 -19.26
CA VAL A 90 -3.21 8.39 -18.04
C VAL A 90 -4.02 9.61 -17.59
N ALA A 91 -4.43 10.50 -18.50
CA ALA A 91 -5.17 11.71 -18.16
C ALA A 91 -6.52 11.38 -17.50
N ASP A 92 -7.29 10.45 -18.08
CA ASP A 92 -8.59 10.01 -17.55
C ASP A 92 -8.45 9.30 -16.18
N LEU A 93 -7.35 8.58 -16.01
CA LEU A 93 -7.07 7.95 -14.72
C LEU A 93 -6.72 9.00 -13.66
N LEU A 94 -5.85 9.95 -13.95
CA LEU A 94 -5.44 11.00 -13.03
C LEU A 94 -6.62 11.92 -12.64
N ALA A 95 -7.61 12.11 -13.50
CA ALA A 95 -8.83 12.84 -13.18
C ALA A 95 -9.64 12.23 -12.02
N ARG A 96 -9.41 10.97 -11.67
CA ARG A 96 -10.02 10.30 -10.49
C ARG A 96 -9.33 10.64 -9.17
N TYR A 97 -8.23 11.40 -9.23
CA TYR A 97 -7.43 11.81 -8.07
C TYR A 97 -7.37 13.35 -7.98
N PRO A 98 -8.52 14.02 -7.77
CA PRO A 98 -8.58 15.48 -7.80
C PRO A 98 -7.64 16.09 -6.76
N GLY A 99 -6.84 17.08 -7.20
CA GLY A 99 -5.89 17.79 -6.34
C GLY A 99 -4.60 17.05 -5.98
N CYS A 100 -4.42 15.79 -6.41
CA CYS A 100 -3.15 15.10 -6.18
C CYS A 100 -2.03 15.72 -7.01
N THR A 101 -0.95 16.11 -6.34
CA THR A 101 0.27 16.66 -6.95
C THR A 101 1.42 15.64 -6.96
N THR A 102 1.13 14.42 -6.56
CA THR A 102 2.08 13.29 -6.57
C THR A 102 1.45 12.12 -7.29
N ALA A 103 2.20 11.44 -8.17
CA ALA A 103 1.77 10.18 -8.79
C ALA A 103 2.81 9.09 -8.58
N LYS A 104 2.33 7.87 -8.28
CA LYS A 104 3.12 6.63 -8.27
C LYS A 104 2.74 5.79 -9.48
N VAL A 105 3.72 5.53 -10.36
CA VAL A 105 3.55 4.86 -11.65
C VAL A 105 4.11 3.45 -11.57
N LYS A 106 3.29 2.45 -11.89
CA LYS A 106 3.75 1.06 -12.02
C LYS A 106 4.61 0.90 -13.25
N VAL A 107 5.76 0.27 -13.06
CA VAL A 107 6.74 -0.07 -14.10
C VAL A 107 7.16 -1.54 -13.97
N ALA A 108 7.88 -2.06 -14.95
CA ALA A 108 8.38 -3.44 -14.97
C ALA A 108 7.28 -4.52 -14.99
N GLU A 109 6.03 -4.18 -15.26
CA GLU A 109 4.94 -5.18 -15.28
C GLU A 109 5.16 -6.21 -16.42
N PRO A 110 4.85 -7.50 -16.17
CA PRO A 110 4.99 -8.53 -17.19
C PRO A 110 4.24 -8.17 -18.48
N GLY A 111 4.93 -8.22 -19.61
CA GLY A 111 4.37 -7.88 -20.92
C GLY A 111 4.53 -6.42 -21.32
N THR A 112 5.13 -5.58 -20.48
CA THR A 112 5.53 -4.21 -20.85
C THR A 112 7.03 -4.12 -21.09
N THR A 113 7.44 -3.12 -21.87
CA THR A 113 8.83 -2.80 -22.16
C THR A 113 9.27 -1.55 -21.38
N ILE A 114 10.59 -1.29 -21.32
CA ILE A 114 11.10 -0.02 -20.76
C ILE A 114 10.57 1.18 -21.58
N ASP A 115 10.36 1.04 -22.90
CA ASP A 115 9.77 2.10 -23.73
C ASP A 115 8.34 2.43 -23.31
N ASP A 116 7.53 1.42 -22.98
CA ASP A 116 6.17 1.62 -22.48
C ASP A 116 6.17 2.34 -21.13
N ASP A 117 7.08 1.97 -20.23
CA ASP A 117 7.22 2.58 -18.92
C ASP A 117 7.66 4.05 -19.04
N VAL A 118 8.65 4.35 -19.87
CA VAL A 118 9.12 5.71 -20.16
C VAL A 118 7.99 6.55 -20.75
N ALA A 119 7.25 6.03 -21.74
CA ALA A 119 6.12 6.74 -22.35
C ALA A 119 5.02 7.06 -21.33
N ARG A 120 4.71 6.11 -20.44
CA ARG A 120 3.72 6.30 -19.35
C ARG A 120 4.16 7.36 -18.36
N VAL A 121 5.42 7.31 -17.90
CA VAL A 121 5.98 8.30 -16.96
C VAL A 121 6.05 9.69 -17.62
N ALA A 122 6.44 9.78 -18.90
CA ALA A 122 6.42 11.03 -19.65
C ALA A 122 5.02 11.65 -19.71
N GLU A 123 3.99 10.84 -19.95
CA GLU A 123 2.61 11.30 -19.99
C GLU A 123 2.11 11.76 -18.61
N VAL A 124 2.44 11.02 -17.53
CA VAL A 124 2.15 11.46 -16.15
C VAL A 124 2.79 12.82 -15.87
N ARG A 125 4.07 13.00 -16.21
CA ARG A 125 4.78 14.27 -16.05
C ARG A 125 4.12 15.39 -16.87
N ARG A 126 3.72 15.10 -18.11
CA ARG A 126 3.03 16.06 -18.97
C ARG A 126 1.68 16.53 -18.38
N VAL A 127 0.89 15.59 -17.85
CA VAL A 127 -0.46 15.89 -17.31
C VAL A 127 -0.37 16.63 -15.98
N LEU A 128 0.50 16.18 -15.06
CA LEU A 128 0.63 16.78 -13.72
C LEU A 128 1.48 18.06 -13.71
N GLY A 129 2.30 18.27 -14.73
CA GLY A 129 3.19 19.43 -14.83
C GLY A 129 4.54 19.24 -14.12
N PRO A 130 5.46 20.21 -14.27
CA PRO A 130 6.84 20.09 -13.83
C PRO A 130 7.03 20.09 -12.31
N SER A 131 6.12 20.69 -11.56
CA SER A 131 6.21 20.79 -10.09
C SER A 131 5.66 19.58 -9.35
N ALA A 132 5.01 18.63 -10.04
CA ALA A 132 4.47 17.44 -9.43
C ALA A 132 5.58 16.46 -9.04
N ALA A 133 5.39 15.69 -7.96
CA ALA A 133 6.26 14.59 -7.62
C ALA A 133 5.86 13.32 -8.40
N VAL A 134 6.82 12.70 -9.07
CA VAL A 134 6.60 11.43 -9.78
C VAL A 134 7.47 10.36 -9.16
N ARG A 135 6.88 9.20 -8.90
CA ARG A 135 7.51 8.01 -8.35
C ARG A 135 7.27 6.83 -9.29
N VAL A 136 8.21 5.93 -9.36
CA VAL A 136 8.02 4.65 -10.06
C VAL A 136 8.08 3.50 -9.07
N ASP A 137 7.33 2.42 -9.34
CA ASP A 137 7.28 1.24 -8.48
C ASP A 137 7.38 -0.01 -9.34
N ALA A 138 8.50 -0.73 -9.22
CA ALA A 138 8.83 -1.91 -9.99
C ALA A 138 8.50 -3.24 -9.26
N ASN A 139 8.09 -3.20 -7.99
CA ASN A 139 7.78 -4.38 -7.16
C ASN A 139 8.86 -5.48 -7.18
N GLY A 140 10.13 -5.09 -7.31
CA GLY A 140 11.27 -6.01 -7.34
C GLY A 140 11.39 -6.84 -8.61
N LEU A 141 10.82 -6.39 -9.72
CA LEU A 141 10.77 -7.16 -10.97
C LEU A 141 11.96 -6.92 -11.89
N TRP A 142 12.77 -5.91 -11.67
CA TRP A 142 13.99 -5.71 -12.41
C TRP A 142 15.19 -6.46 -11.81
N SER A 143 16.12 -6.90 -12.66
CA SER A 143 17.50 -7.17 -12.27
C SER A 143 18.25 -5.85 -12.03
N VAL A 144 19.42 -5.91 -11.42
CA VAL A 144 20.26 -4.71 -11.22
C VAL A 144 20.59 -4.02 -12.56
N ASP A 145 20.91 -4.81 -13.59
CA ASP A 145 21.23 -4.28 -14.92
C ASP A 145 20.02 -3.60 -15.57
N SER A 146 18.87 -4.26 -15.57
CA SER A 146 17.63 -3.71 -16.14
C SER A 146 17.15 -2.48 -15.34
N ALA A 147 17.31 -2.49 -14.01
CA ALA A 147 16.97 -1.35 -13.17
C ALA A 147 17.85 -0.13 -13.48
N ALA A 148 19.17 -0.33 -13.63
CA ALA A 148 20.09 0.75 -13.98
C ALA A 148 19.73 1.36 -15.34
N GLU A 149 19.52 0.54 -16.37
CA GLU A 149 19.11 0.99 -17.71
C GLU A 149 17.78 1.75 -17.66
N ALA A 150 16.76 1.21 -16.95
CA ALA A 150 15.46 1.86 -16.82
C ALA A 150 15.58 3.21 -16.10
N LEU A 151 16.35 3.28 -15.00
CA LEU A 151 16.48 4.50 -14.22
C LEU A 151 17.32 5.56 -14.94
N GLU A 152 18.32 5.20 -15.77
CA GLU A 152 18.99 6.15 -16.65
C GLU A 152 18.01 6.84 -17.61
N ARG A 153 17.06 6.10 -18.16
CA ARG A 153 16.03 6.62 -19.08
C ARG A 153 14.91 7.37 -18.36
N LEU A 154 14.64 7.05 -17.10
CA LEU A 154 13.60 7.67 -16.29
C LEU A 154 14.09 8.89 -15.48
N ALA A 155 15.40 9.02 -15.23
CA ALA A 155 15.99 10.14 -14.48
C ALA A 155 15.62 11.53 -15.04
N PRO A 156 15.52 11.76 -16.38
CA PRO A 156 15.11 13.05 -16.93
C PRO A 156 13.72 13.53 -16.51
N PHE A 157 12.89 12.64 -15.96
CA PHE A 157 11.55 12.99 -15.45
C PHE A 157 11.56 13.44 -13.99
N ASP A 158 12.70 13.67 -13.37
CA ASP A 158 12.86 14.17 -12.00
C ASP A 158 12.05 13.32 -10.99
N LEU A 159 12.45 12.05 -10.85
CA LEU A 159 11.78 11.10 -9.97
C LEU A 159 12.03 11.44 -8.51
N GLN A 160 10.97 11.50 -7.70
CA GLN A 160 11.08 11.64 -6.25
C GLN A 160 11.75 10.41 -5.62
N TYR A 161 11.46 9.21 -6.15
CA TYR A 161 12.17 7.96 -5.86
C TYR A 161 11.76 6.83 -6.84
N ALA A 162 12.56 5.76 -6.86
CA ALA A 162 12.22 4.47 -7.45
C ALA A 162 11.95 3.45 -6.31
N GLU A 163 10.69 2.95 -6.23
CA GLU A 163 10.25 2.01 -5.21
C GLU A 163 10.57 0.57 -5.64
N GLN A 164 11.26 -0.16 -4.76
CA GLN A 164 11.62 -1.57 -4.89
C GLN A 164 12.02 -1.96 -6.33
N PRO A 165 13.07 -1.34 -6.90
CA PRO A 165 13.48 -1.66 -8.27
C PRO A 165 13.95 -3.11 -8.41
N CYS A 166 14.68 -3.64 -7.41
CA CYS A 166 15.19 -5.01 -7.37
C CYS A 166 14.60 -5.80 -6.20
N ARG A 167 14.73 -7.12 -6.25
CA ARG A 167 14.04 -8.03 -5.32
C ARG A 167 14.66 -8.06 -3.93
N THR A 168 15.99 -8.08 -3.83
CA THR A 168 16.71 -8.34 -2.59
C THR A 168 17.45 -7.12 -2.06
N VAL A 169 17.72 -7.11 -0.75
CA VAL A 169 18.50 -6.02 -0.12
C VAL A 169 19.90 -5.87 -0.71
N PRO A 170 20.67 -6.95 -0.98
CA PRO A 170 21.94 -6.81 -1.67
C PRO A 170 21.85 -6.19 -3.07
N GLU A 171 20.84 -6.58 -3.87
CA GLU A 171 20.62 -5.99 -5.21
C GLU A 171 20.26 -4.52 -5.13
N LEU A 172 19.44 -4.11 -4.15
CA LEU A 172 19.12 -2.69 -3.91
C LEU A 172 20.38 -1.89 -3.54
N ALA A 173 21.22 -2.44 -2.66
CA ALA A 173 22.49 -1.80 -2.26
C ALA A 173 23.45 -1.66 -3.45
N GLU A 174 23.57 -2.67 -4.29
CA GLU A 174 24.37 -2.64 -5.51
C GLU A 174 23.84 -1.61 -6.51
N LEU A 175 22.53 -1.65 -6.78
CA LEU A 175 21.89 -0.70 -7.68
C LEU A 175 22.08 0.74 -7.20
N ARG A 176 21.89 1.01 -5.91
CA ARG A 176 22.05 2.35 -5.32
C ARG A 176 23.44 2.91 -5.55
N GLN A 177 24.48 2.08 -5.41
CA GLN A 177 25.86 2.49 -5.72
C GLN A 177 26.05 2.77 -7.22
N ARG A 178 25.50 1.93 -8.07
CA ARG A 178 25.63 2.02 -9.53
C ARG A 178 24.97 3.28 -10.10
N ILE A 179 23.83 3.68 -9.56
CA ILE A 179 23.07 4.86 -10.03
C ILE A 179 23.34 6.14 -9.22
N ALA A 180 24.34 6.16 -8.34
CA ALA A 180 24.62 7.30 -7.46
C ALA A 180 24.74 8.66 -8.20
N GLY A 181 25.17 8.63 -9.48
CA GLY A 181 25.26 9.83 -10.33
C GLY A 181 23.94 10.32 -10.94
N LEU A 182 22.85 9.53 -10.86
CA LEU A 182 21.57 9.89 -11.49
C LEU A 182 20.68 10.77 -10.60
N GLY A 183 20.97 10.85 -9.28
CA GLY A 183 20.15 11.62 -8.34
C GLY A 183 18.76 11.02 -8.09
N VAL A 184 18.52 9.75 -8.39
CA VAL A 184 17.26 9.05 -8.15
C VAL A 184 17.35 8.29 -6.83
N PRO A 185 16.61 8.68 -5.78
CA PRO A 185 16.56 7.94 -4.52
C PRO A 185 15.91 6.56 -4.69
N ILE A 186 16.35 5.57 -3.91
CA ILE A 186 15.76 4.24 -3.84
C ILE A 186 14.82 4.16 -2.62
N ALA A 187 13.59 3.69 -2.84
CA ALA A 187 12.65 3.38 -1.76
C ALA A 187 12.44 1.86 -1.63
N ALA A 188 12.38 1.34 -0.40
CA ALA A 188 12.17 -0.08 -0.12
C ALA A 188 10.76 -0.33 0.43
N ASP A 189 10.01 -1.24 -0.20
CA ASP A 189 8.68 -1.73 0.21
C ASP A 189 8.75 -3.21 0.63
N GLU A 190 8.86 -4.12 -0.34
CA GLU A 190 8.87 -5.56 -0.08
C GLU A 190 10.00 -5.99 0.85
N SER A 191 11.16 -5.37 0.70
CA SER A 191 12.34 -5.61 1.55
C SER A 191 12.17 -5.14 3.00
N VAL A 192 11.13 -4.39 3.31
CA VAL A 192 10.74 -4.01 4.68
C VAL A 192 9.62 -4.90 5.20
N ARG A 193 8.50 -4.98 4.49
CA ARG A 193 7.27 -5.63 4.97
C ARG A 193 7.27 -7.16 4.91
N LYS A 194 8.11 -7.75 4.04
CA LYS A 194 8.26 -9.21 3.90
C LYS A 194 9.52 -9.76 4.59
N ALA A 195 10.35 -8.90 5.10
CA ALA A 195 11.58 -9.30 5.74
C ALA A 195 11.32 -9.86 7.15
N SER A 196 12.03 -10.92 7.52
CA SER A 196 12.15 -11.34 8.92
C SER A 196 12.83 -10.28 9.78
N ASP A 197 13.51 -9.33 9.14
CA ASP A 197 14.21 -8.21 9.73
C ASP A 197 13.95 -6.93 8.91
N PRO A 198 12.92 -6.15 9.26
CA PRO A 198 12.56 -4.91 8.56
C PRO A 198 13.69 -3.85 8.52
N LEU A 199 14.65 -3.93 9.46
CA LEU A 199 15.75 -2.98 9.56
C LEU A 199 16.98 -3.36 8.70
N ALA A 200 16.96 -4.53 8.08
CA ALA A 200 18.08 -5.00 7.24
C ALA A 200 18.41 -4.00 6.11
N VAL A 201 17.38 -3.37 5.51
CA VAL A 201 17.52 -2.37 4.46
C VAL A 201 18.32 -1.15 4.96
N ALA A 202 17.96 -0.62 6.12
CA ALA A 202 18.63 0.54 6.72
C ALA A 202 20.08 0.21 7.09
N ARG A 203 20.32 -0.93 7.74
CA ARG A 203 21.68 -1.37 8.11
C ARG A 203 22.59 -1.61 6.90
N ALA A 204 22.04 -2.09 5.81
CA ALA A 204 22.78 -2.30 4.56
C ALA A 204 22.99 -1.01 3.74
N GLY A 205 22.40 0.11 4.13
CA GLY A 205 22.38 1.33 3.32
C GLY A 205 21.78 1.10 1.94
N ALA A 206 20.77 0.22 1.83
CA ALA A 206 20.21 -0.24 0.58
C ALA A 206 19.07 0.63 0.04
N ALA A 207 18.58 1.59 0.84
CA ALA A 207 17.53 2.53 0.43
C ALA A 207 17.73 3.91 1.09
N ASP A 208 17.10 4.90 0.50
CA ASP A 208 17.05 6.29 0.97
C ASP A 208 15.71 6.59 1.67
N VAL A 209 14.66 5.80 1.35
CA VAL A 209 13.29 5.98 1.84
C VAL A 209 12.70 4.61 2.19
N LEU A 210 11.91 4.54 3.26
CA LEU A 210 11.11 3.37 3.58
C LEU A 210 9.66 3.57 3.12
N VAL A 211 9.10 2.58 2.44
CA VAL A 211 7.66 2.48 2.21
C VAL A 211 7.09 1.48 3.21
N VAL A 212 6.22 1.96 4.09
CA VAL A 212 5.64 1.15 5.16
C VAL A 212 4.14 1.02 5.01
N LYS A 213 3.59 -0.09 5.45
CA LYS A 213 2.15 -0.39 5.42
C LYS A 213 1.73 -0.94 6.76
N ALA A 214 0.64 -0.43 7.31
CA ALA A 214 0.19 -0.81 8.64
C ALA A 214 -0.10 -2.30 8.76
N GLN A 215 -0.89 -2.87 7.84
CA GLN A 215 -1.30 -4.27 7.92
C GLN A 215 -0.12 -5.26 7.86
N PRO A 216 0.78 -5.22 6.86
CA PRO A 216 1.91 -6.17 6.80
C PRO A 216 2.90 -6.05 7.96
N LEU A 217 2.99 -4.88 8.60
CA LEU A 217 3.91 -4.65 9.72
C LEU A 217 3.31 -4.92 11.10
N GLY A 218 2.06 -5.40 11.16
CA GLY A 218 1.44 -5.78 12.42
C GLY A 218 0.69 -4.67 13.16
N GLY A 219 0.34 -3.59 12.45
CA GLY A 219 -0.46 -2.48 12.97
C GLY A 219 0.29 -1.16 13.06
N ILE A 220 -0.38 -0.11 13.53
CA ILE A 220 0.14 1.24 13.67
C ILE A 220 1.30 1.25 14.66
N THR A 221 1.12 0.63 15.82
CA THR A 221 2.12 0.57 16.89
C THR A 221 3.42 -0.07 16.44
N ALA A 222 3.34 -1.23 15.77
CA ALA A 222 4.51 -1.95 15.29
C ALA A 222 5.20 -1.22 14.13
N ALA A 223 4.43 -0.69 13.18
CA ALA A 223 4.98 0.07 12.05
C ALA A 223 5.72 1.33 12.50
N ARG A 224 5.22 2.04 13.50
CA ARG A 224 5.91 3.21 14.09
C ARG A 224 7.26 2.84 14.71
N ALA A 225 7.34 1.72 15.41
CA ALA A 225 8.60 1.24 15.98
C ALA A 225 9.63 0.96 14.87
N VAL A 226 9.22 0.28 13.79
CA VAL A 226 10.10 0.03 12.64
C VAL A 226 10.62 1.33 12.03
N VAL A 227 9.76 2.33 11.84
CA VAL A 227 10.16 3.63 11.28
C VAL A 227 11.15 4.36 12.21
N ALA A 228 10.88 4.38 13.51
CA ALA A 228 11.75 5.02 14.49
C ALA A 228 13.14 4.37 14.55
N ASP A 229 13.19 3.04 14.55
CA ASP A 229 14.43 2.28 14.63
C ASP A 229 15.26 2.34 13.34
N ALA A 230 14.62 2.48 12.18
CA ALA A 230 15.30 2.56 10.90
C ALA A 230 16.01 3.92 10.68
N GLY A 231 15.49 5.00 11.22
CA GLY A 231 16.06 6.34 11.10
C GLY A 231 16.09 6.89 9.66
N LEU A 232 15.29 6.32 8.75
CA LEU A 232 15.18 6.76 7.36
C LEU A 232 13.85 7.52 7.13
N PRO A 233 13.79 8.43 6.14
CA PRO A 233 12.53 8.98 5.69
C PRO A 233 11.51 7.89 5.39
N CYS A 234 10.24 8.14 5.76
CA CYS A 234 9.17 7.16 5.64
C CYS A 234 8.01 7.70 4.79
N VAL A 235 7.49 6.85 3.93
CA VAL A 235 6.25 7.04 3.18
C VAL A 235 5.28 5.92 3.56
N VAL A 236 4.08 6.28 4.02
CA VAL A 236 3.04 5.30 4.30
C VAL A 236 2.27 4.96 3.03
N SER A 237 2.02 3.67 2.81
CA SER A 237 1.28 3.16 1.66
C SER A 237 0.22 2.14 2.09
N SER A 238 -0.54 1.62 1.13
CA SER A 238 -1.58 0.61 1.32
C SER A 238 -1.27 -0.68 0.54
N ALA A 239 -2.00 -1.73 0.87
CA ALA A 239 -1.95 -3.01 0.17
C ALA A 239 -3.26 -3.29 -0.58
N LEU A 240 -3.84 -2.29 -1.26
CA LEU A 240 -5.17 -2.34 -1.86
C LEU A 240 -6.27 -2.58 -0.81
N ASP A 241 -6.16 -1.89 0.29
CA ASP A 241 -7.09 -2.00 1.40
C ASP A 241 -8.45 -1.40 1.04
N THR A 242 -9.54 -1.86 1.68
CA THR A 242 -10.82 -1.14 1.67
C THR A 242 -10.67 0.20 2.40
N SER A 243 -11.68 1.06 2.35
CA SER A 243 -11.63 2.30 3.13
C SER A 243 -11.41 2.08 4.63
N VAL A 244 -11.75 0.92 5.18
CA VAL A 244 -11.48 0.56 6.58
C VAL A 244 -9.97 0.41 6.82
N GLY A 245 -9.29 -0.39 6.01
CA GLY A 245 -7.83 -0.55 6.09
C GLY A 245 -7.06 0.71 5.69
N LEU A 246 -7.58 1.48 4.72
CA LEU A 246 -7.03 2.81 4.38
C LEU A 246 -7.12 3.78 5.56
N GLY A 247 -8.19 3.70 6.37
CA GLY A 247 -8.29 4.45 7.63
C GLY A 247 -7.13 4.14 8.57
N MET A 248 -6.83 2.86 8.80
CA MET A 248 -5.65 2.45 9.58
C MET A 248 -4.36 3.05 9.02
N GLY A 249 -4.16 2.99 7.69
CA GLY A 249 -3.03 3.62 7.01
C GLY A 249 -2.97 5.13 7.20
N ALA A 250 -4.12 5.82 7.20
CA ALA A 250 -4.19 7.27 7.39
C ALA A 250 -3.76 7.70 8.81
N PHE A 251 -4.15 6.94 9.85
CA PHE A 251 -3.65 7.16 11.21
C PHE A 251 -2.12 7.00 11.28
N LEU A 252 -1.58 5.92 10.70
CA LEU A 252 -0.14 5.73 10.64
C LEU A 252 0.56 6.87 9.88
N ALA A 253 0.01 7.31 8.75
CA ALA A 253 0.58 8.38 7.95
C ALA A 253 0.62 9.72 8.69
N ALA A 254 -0.43 10.03 9.46
CA ALA A 254 -0.49 11.24 10.27
C ALA A 254 0.60 11.30 11.36
N GLU A 255 1.03 10.14 11.86
CA GLU A 255 2.02 10.05 12.93
C GLU A 255 3.45 9.85 12.44
N ALA A 256 3.66 9.06 11.37
CA ALA A 256 4.98 8.53 11.03
C ALA A 256 5.52 9.00 9.67
N MET A 257 4.67 9.54 8.77
CA MET A 257 5.12 9.93 7.44
C MET A 257 6.04 11.15 7.48
N SER A 258 7.12 11.08 6.74
CA SER A 258 8.06 12.21 6.66
C SER A 258 7.49 13.39 5.87
N PRO A 259 7.81 14.65 6.24
CA PRO A 259 7.38 15.83 5.50
C PRO A 259 7.84 15.82 4.03
N GLY A 260 7.03 16.41 3.16
CA GLY A 260 7.33 16.50 1.71
C GLY A 260 6.93 15.26 0.90
N TYR A 261 6.38 14.23 1.56
CA TYR A 261 5.84 13.06 0.87
C TYR A 261 4.30 13.03 0.93
N ALA A 262 3.71 12.31 -0.03
CA ALA A 262 2.30 11.97 -0.07
C ALA A 262 2.13 10.47 0.15
N ALA A 263 1.13 10.05 0.91
CA ALA A 263 0.87 8.65 1.23
C ALA A 263 0.28 7.87 0.03
N GLY A 264 0.63 6.62 -0.12
CA GLY A 264 0.04 5.70 -1.10
C GLY A 264 -1.34 5.18 -0.66
N LEU A 265 -2.22 6.08 -0.19
CA LEU A 265 -3.54 5.76 0.36
C LEU A 265 -4.71 6.17 -0.55
N GLY A 266 -4.45 6.58 -1.78
CA GLY A 266 -5.48 6.92 -2.76
C GLY A 266 -6.12 5.72 -3.46
N THR A 267 -5.87 4.49 -3.02
CA THR A 267 -6.24 3.26 -3.75
C THR A 267 -7.72 2.93 -3.73
N ALA A 268 -8.55 3.55 -2.87
CA ALA A 268 -10.01 3.43 -2.95
C ALA A 268 -10.56 3.83 -4.34
N ALA A 269 -9.93 4.78 -5.03
CA ALA A 269 -10.30 5.20 -6.38
C ALA A 269 -10.14 4.09 -7.45
N MET A 270 -9.44 3.00 -7.14
CA MET A 270 -9.25 1.86 -8.02
C MET A 270 -10.41 0.86 -7.97
N PHE A 271 -11.28 0.93 -6.96
CA PHE A 271 -12.44 0.05 -6.83
C PHE A 271 -13.69 0.64 -7.49
N THR A 272 -14.60 -0.23 -7.93
CA THR A 272 -15.92 0.17 -8.43
C THR A 272 -16.92 0.39 -7.31
N SER A 273 -16.67 -0.21 -6.14
CA SER A 273 -17.46 -0.14 -4.92
C SER A 273 -16.54 -0.21 -3.70
N ASP A 274 -17.03 0.15 -2.53
CA ASP A 274 -16.32 0.05 -1.25
C ASP A 274 -17.28 -0.49 -0.17
N VAL A 275 -16.80 -0.66 1.05
CA VAL A 275 -17.59 -1.12 2.20
C VAL A 275 -18.24 0.04 2.96
N SER A 276 -17.98 1.27 2.57
CA SER A 276 -18.50 2.48 3.23
C SER A 276 -19.14 3.44 2.22
N ALA A 277 -20.28 4.00 2.57
CA ALA A 277 -20.91 5.08 1.81
C ALA A 277 -20.05 6.37 1.79
N ALA A 278 -19.20 6.54 2.80
CA ALA A 278 -18.21 7.62 2.89
C ALA A 278 -16.79 7.06 2.66
N ALA A 279 -16.56 6.46 1.49
CA ALA A 279 -15.26 5.91 1.12
C ALA A 279 -14.12 6.95 1.22
N LEU A 280 -12.92 6.50 1.56
CA LEU A 280 -11.72 7.35 1.65
C LEU A 280 -11.15 7.67 0.26
N LEU A 281 -11.93 8.36 -0.54
CA LEU A 281 -11.50 8.88 -1.83
C LEU A 281 -10.68 10.16 -1.65
N PRO A 282 -9.67 10.41 -2.49
CA PRO A 282 -8.93 11.66 -2.48
C PRO A 282 -9.84 12.87 -2.78
N VAL A 283 -9.76 13.88 -1.92
CA VAL A 283 -10.39 15.19 -2.11
C VAL A 283 -9.29 16.24 -1.94
N ASP A 284 -9.12 17.11 -2.92
CA ASP A 284 -8.04 18.10 -2.93
C ASP A 284 -6.64 17.51 -2.61
N GLY A 285 -6.38 16.33 -3.18
CA GLY A 285 -5.12 15.61 -2.99
C GLY A 285 -4.89 15.02 -1.59
N ARG A 286 -5.93 14.90 -0.77
CA ARG A 286 -5.85 14.46 0.62
C ARG A 286 -6.92 13.43 0.95
N VAL A 287 -6.68 12.61 1.97
CA VAL A 287 -7.71 11.79 2.61
C VAL A 287 -7.83 12.16 4.10
N PRO A 288 -9.04 12.13 4.68
CA PRO A 288 -9.23 12.39 6.11
C PRO A 288 -8.63 11.28 6.98
N VAL A 289 -8.12 11.66 8.15
CA VAL A 289 -7.66 10.72 9.19
C VAL A 289 -8.82 10.45 10.13
N ARG A 290 -9.54 9.38 9.89
CA ARG A 290 -10.69 8.97 10.68
C ARG A 290 -10.92 7.47 10.60
N ARG A 291 -11.60 6.93 11.58
CA ARG A 291 -12.22 5.60 11.46
C ARG A 291 -13.33 5.65 10.42
N VAL A 292 -13.51 4.55 9.74
CA VAL A 292 -14.50 4.42 8.66
C VAL A 292 -15.65 3.57 9.16
N GLU A 293 -16.87 4.15 9.11
CA GLU A 293 -18.07 3.40 9.36
C GLU A 293 -18.47 2.57 8.13
N VAL A 294 -18.85 1.34 8.38
CA VAL A 294 -19.23 0.39 7.36
C VAL A 294 -20.74 0.45 7.11
N ASP A 295 -21.11 0.42 5.85
CA ASP A 295 -22.49 0.39 5.39
C ASP A 295 -22.92 -1.07 5.17
N ARG A 296 -23.97 -1.51 5.87
CA ARG A 296 -24.47 -2.90 5.82
C ARG A 296 -24.95 -3.30 4.42
N ASP A 297 -25.61 -2.40 3.70
CA ASP A 297 -26.09 -2.68 2.34
C ASP A 297 -24.90 -2.82 1.38
N LEU A 298 -23.79 -2.10 1.62
CA LEU A 298 -22.56 -2.25 0.84
C LEU A 298 -21.82 -3.55 1.17
N LEU A 299 -21.81 -3.99 2.42
CA LEU A 299 -21.29 -5.30 2.78
C LEU A 299 -22.04 -6.43 2.07
N GLU A 300 -23.38 -6.38 2.08
CA GLU A 300 -24.22 -7.38 1.42
C GLU A 300 -24.00 -7.39 -0.11
N ARG A 301 -23.97 -6.21 -0.73
CA ARG A 301 -23.75 -6.08 -2.18
C ARG A 301 -22.37 -6.56 -2.64
N ASN A 302 -21.38 -6.41 -1.80
CA ASN A 302 -19.99 -6.80 -2.06
C ASN A 302 -19.62 -8.13 -1.39
N ALA A 303 -20.57 -8.86 -0.83
CA ALA A 303 -20.28 -10.11 -0.15
C ALA A 303 -19.55 -11.10 -1.08
N ALA A 304 -18.51 -11.72 -0.57
CA ALA A 304 -17.81 -12.78 -1.29
C ALA A 304 -18.73 -14.01 -1.45
N SER A 305 -18.41 -14.88 -2.40
CA SER A 305 -19.17 -16.14 -2.53
C SER A 305 -19.10 -16.96 -1.23
N PRO A 306 -20.11 -17.80 -0.94
CA PRO A 306 -20.11 -18.63 0.28
C PRO A 306 -18.83 -19.47 0.43
N GLU A 307 -18.30 -19.99 -0.67
CA GLU A 307 -17.05 -20.73 -0.69
C GLU A 307 -15.85 -19.87 -0.28
N ARG A 308 -15.76 -18.65 -0.85
CA ARG A 308 -14.69 -17.71 -0.50
C ARG A 308 -14.81 -17.21 0.94
N ALA A 309 -16.03 -16.95 1.39
CA ALA A 309 -16.30 -16.58 2.77
C ALA A 309 -15.82 -17.66 3.74
N ALA A 310 -16.20 -18.92 3.51
CA ALA A 310 -15.75 -20.05 4.32
C ALA A 310 -14.21 -20.18 4.33
N TRP A 311 -13.55 -20.00 3.19
CA TRP A 311 -12.10 -20.05 3.08
C TRP A 311 -11.42 -18.95 3.94
N TRP A 312 -11.95 -17.71 3.90
CA TRP A 312 -11.41 -16.61 4.67
C TRP A 312 -11.61 -16.77 6.18
N LEU A 313 -12.77 -17.26 6.61
CA LEU A 313 -13.05 -17.55 8.04
C LEU A 313 -12.14 -18.65 8.55
N ALA A 314 -12.01 -19.76 7.82
CA ALA A 314 -11.07 -20.82 8.18
C ALA A 314 -9.60 -20.33 8.21
N ARG A 315 -9.22 -19.39 7.33
CA ARG A 315 -7.88 -18.77 7.37
C ARG A 315 -7.72 -17.92 8.63
N LEU A 316 -8.72 -17.12 9.00
CA LEU A 316 -8.70 -16.35 10.25
C LEU A 316 -8.49 -17.27 11.47
N GLU A 317 -9.22 -18.39 11.55
CA GLU A 317 -9.09 -19.37 12.62
C GLU A 317 -7.67 -19.93 12.71
N ARG A 318 -7.08 -20.35 11.59
CA ARG A 318 -5.70 -20.87 11.56
C ARG A 318 -4.67 -19.82 11.97
N VAL A 319 -4.82 -18.60 11.45
CA VAL A 319 -3.92 -17.49 11.79
C VAL A 319 -4.06 -17.08 13.25
N HIS A 320 -5.30 -17.07 13.79
CA HIS A 320 -5.54 -16.83 15.20
C HIS A 320 -4.84 -17.88 16.08
N ALA A 321 -4.99 -19.18 15.75
CA ALA A 321 -4.32 -20.27 16.46
C ALA A 321 -2.78 -20.12 16.47
N LEU A 322 -2.18 -19.66 15.34
CA LEU A 322 -0.73 -19.37 15.27
C LEU A 322 -0.31 -18.21 16.21
N LEU A 323 -1.20 -17.26 16.49
CA LEU A 323 -0.90 -16.13 17.38
C LEU A 323 -1.16 -16.45 18.86
N ALA A 324 -2.00 -17.46 19.13
CA ALA A 324 -2.37 -17.88 20.49
C ALA A 324 -1.37 -18.87 21.10
N GLY A 325 -0.60 -19.61 20.28
CA GLY A 325 0.40 -20.62 20.68
C GLY A 325 1.78 -20.05 20.77
#